data_efbc4c96dba59e041e96d2f6863cd4f2
#
_entry.id   efbc4c96dba59e041e96d2f6863cd4f2
#
_cell.length_a   1.000
_cell.length_b   1.000
_cell.length_c   1.000
_cell.angle_alpha   90.00
_cell.angle_beta   90.00
_cell.angle_gamma   90.00
#
_symmetry.space_group_name_H-M   'P 1'
#
loop_
_entity.id
_entity.type
_entity.pdbx_description
1 polymer ?
#
loop_
_entity_poly.entity_id
_entity_poly.type
_entity_poly.pdbx_seq_one_letter_code
_entity_poly.pdbx_strand_id
1 'polypeptide(L)'
;ILKGDNKMDFAIFSKTEVKEMFQTMLEHMPDNMKELAVKEFGSVEEWKKHYIEAVSSEELQKGYAKVVEWYGGKEKYLSVVNNPISKDVADSYNKRIEAVLQKLIAKRNCDVNSSEVQEVVEEYGLLMKQFSQIKEEQGFMMAQAQYYRNERIKSMTDEKYGEGTADFLAQAIEAFYK
;
A
#
# COMPACT_ATOMS: atom_id res chain seq x y z
N ILE A 1 -17.09 14.22 -38.58
CA ILE A 1 -17.36 12.89 -38.00
C ILE A 1 -16.33 12.65 -36.93
N LEU A 2 -16.75 12.77 -35.70
CA LEU A 2 -15.98 12.86 -34.48
C LEU A 2 -15.38 11.49 -34.13
N LYS A 3 -14.07 11.35 -34.25
CA LYS A 3 -13.28 10.42 -33.45
C LYS A 3 -12.88 11.17 -32.19
N GLY A 4 -13.84 11.33 -31.29
CA GLY A 4 -13.62 11.89 -29.98
C GLY A 4 -13.38 10.76 -29.00
N ASP A 5 -12.22 10.74 -28.44
CA ASP A 5 -11.82 10.51 -27.03
C ASP A 5 -12.54 9.41 -26.23
N ASN A 6 -12.46 8.15 -26.69
CA ASN A 6 -12.76 6.98 -25.84
C ASN A 6 -11.67 6.66 -24.81
N LYS A 7 -10.72 7.56 -24.55
CA LYS A 7 -9.67 7.39 -23.52
C LYS A 7 -10.04 7.94 -22.14
N MET A 8 -11.17 8.63 -21.99
CA MET A 8 -11.57 9.26 -20.74
C MET A 8 -12.48 8.44 -19.83
N ASP A 9 -13.13 7.38 -20.33
CA ASP A 9 -14.15 6.64 -19.57
C ASP A 9 -13.60 5.71 -18.48
N PHE A 10 -12.27 5.55 -18.36
CA PHE A 10 -11.64 4.67 -17.37
C PHE A 10 -10.72 5.39 -16.38
N ALA A 11 -10.54 6.68 -16.47
CA ALA A 11 -9.68 7.43 -15.58
C ALA A 11 -10.36 7.66 -14.22
N ILE A 12 -9.83 7.04 -13.14
CA ILE A 12 -10.26 7.29 -11.76
C ILE A 12 -9.88 8.70 -11.34
N PHE A 13 -8.68 9.16 -11.70
CA PHE A 13 -8.16 10.48 -11.33
C PHE A 13 -8.03 11.39 -12.55
N SER A 14 -8.43 12.67 -12.38
CA SER A 14 -8.11 13.73 -13.34
C SER A 14 -6.62 14.06 -13.32
N LYS A 15 -6.12 14.72 -14.37
CA LYS A 15 -4.73 15.22 -14.40
C LYS A 15 -4.42 16.19 -13.26
N THR A 16 -5.40 16.99 -12.86
CA THR A 16 -5.26 17.91 -11.72
C THR A 16 -5.08 17.15 -10.42
N GLU A 17 -5.93 16.16 -10.17
CA GLU A 17 -5.82 15.29 -8.97
C GLU A 17 -4.48 14.55 -8.92
N VAL A 18 -3.98 14.04 -10.03
CA VAL A 18 -2.65 13.39 -10.09
C VAL A 18 -1.51 14.38 -9.79
N LYS A 19 -1.62 15.62 -10.28
CA LYS A 19 -0.63 16.67 -9.96
C LYS A 19 -0.64 17.03 -8.48
N GLU A 20 -1.81 17.11 -7.85
CA GLU A 20 -1.95 17.36 -6.41
C GLU A 20 -1.36 16.21 -5.59
N MET A 21 -1.61 14.96 -5.97
CA MET A 21 -1.00 13.79 -5.33
C MET A 21 0.54 13.84 -5.42
N PHE A 22 1.10 14.20 -6.57
CA PHE A 22 2.54 14.38 -6.72
C PHE A 22 3.09 15.49 -5.84
N GLN A 23 2.41 16.65 -5.79
CA GLN A 23 2.83 17.79 -4.97
C GLN A 23 2.84 17.41 -3.48
N THR A 24 1.80 16.76 -3.00
CA THR A 24 1.73 16.28 -1.60
C THR A 24 2.85 15.29 -1.29
N MET A 25 3.09 14.33 -2.19
CA MET A 25 4.21 13.39 -2.06
C MET A 25 5.54 14.13 -1.96
N LEU A 26 5.79 15.10 -2.83
CA LEU A 26 7.02 15.88 -2.86
C LEU A 26 7.22 16.68 -1.58
N GLU A 27 6.15 17.28 -1.01
CA GLU A 27 6.20 18.06 0.22
C GLU A 27 6.54 17.22 1.46
N HIS A 28 6.07 15.97 1.50
CA HIS A 28 6.22 15.10 2.67
C HIS A 28 7.37 14.08 2.54
N MET A 29 8.00 13.99 1.38
CA MET A 29 9.12 13.08 1.14
C MET A 29 10.40 13.60 1.83
N PRO A 30 11.20 12.73 2.49
CA PRO A 30 12.51 13.09 3.02
C PRO A 30 13.46 13.61 1.94
N ASP A 31 14.31 14.59 2.29
CA ASP A 31 15.20 15.27 1.35
C ASP A 31 16.16 14.32 0.62
N ASN A 32 16.71 13.32 1.33
CA ASN A 32 17.56 12.28 0.72
C ASN A 32 16.83 11.46 -0.35
N MET A 33 15.54 11.24 -0.20
CA MET A 33 14.72 10.54 -1.21
C MET A 33 14.44 11.44 -2.41
N LYS A 34 14.20 12.75 -2.19
CA LYS A 34 14.07 13.74 -3.28
C LYS A 34 15.34 13.83 -4.10
N GLU A 35 16.51 13.89 -3.45
CA GLU A 35 17.82 13.93 -4.12
C GLU A 35 18.04 12.68 -4.99
N LEU A 36 17.72 11.50 -4.49
CA LEU A 36 17.81 10.25 -5.25
C LEU A 36 16.89 10.27 -6.48
N ALA A 37 15.65 10.68 -6.32
CA ALA A 37 14.69 10.78 -7.42
C ALA A 37 15.13 11.81 -8.47
N VAL A 38 15.59 12.98 -8.03
CA VAL A 38 16.12 14.01 -8.95
C VAL A 38 17.36 13.50 -9.70
N LYS A 39 18.21 12.74 -9.05
CA LYS A 39 19.38 12.11 -9.71
C LYS A 39 18.97 11.09 -10.77
N GLU A 40 17.91 10.32 -10.51
CA GLU A 40 17.37 9.31 -11.43
C GLU A 40 16.67 9.94 -12.64
N PHE A 41 15.82 10.93 -12.40
CA PHE A 41 14.98 11.54 -13.44
C PHE A 41 15.58 12.79 -14.07
N GLY A 42 16.67 13.34 -13.52
CA GLY A 42 17.35 14.54 -14.00
C GLY A 42 16.84 15.84 -13.40
N SER A 43 15.55 15.97 -13.09
CA SER A 43 14.94 17.13 -12.43
C SER A 43 13.60 16.76 -11.77
N VAL A 44 13.08 17.64 -10.90
CA VAL A 44 11.74 17.49 -10.34
C VAL A 44 10.66 17.55 -11.42
N GLU A 45 10.84 18.40 -12.45
CA GLU A 45 9.87 18.51 -13.55
C GLU A 45 9.81 17.26 -14.41
N GLU A 46 10.95 16.66 -14.75
CA GLU A 46 10.97 15.38 -15.48
C GLU A 46 10.40 14.25 -14.62
N TRP A 47 10.73 14.19 -13.35
CA TRP A 47 10.12 13.24 -12.42
C TRP A 47 8.60 13.39 -12.33
N LYS A 48 8.09 14.61 -12.18
CA LYS A 48 6.65 14.91 -12.20
C LYS A 48 5.98 14.45 -13.47
N LYS A 49 6.59 14.68 -14.62
CA LYS A 49 6.08 14.23 -15.92
C LYS A 49 5.97 12.71 -15.97
N HIS A 50 7.03 11.99 -15.59
CA HIS A 50 7.01 10.54 -15.52
C HIS A 50 5.96 10.00 -14.54
N TYR A 51 5.81 10.62 -13.37
CA TYR A 51 4.78 10.26 -12.41
C TYR A 51 3.37 10.41 -12.98
N ILE A 52 3.07 11.55 -13.62
CA ILE A 52 1.77 11.80 -14.23
C ILE A 52 1.49 10.80 -15.36
N GLU A 53 2.47 10.51 -16.21
CA GLU A 53 2.34 9.52 -17.28
C GLU A 53 2.08 8.12 -16.71
N ALA A 54 2.83 7.70 -15.70
CA ALA A 54 2.67 6.41 -15.06
C ALA A 54 1.30 6.26 -14.40
N VAL A 55 0.88 7.21 -13.56
CA VAL A 55 -0.42 7.17 -12.87
C VAL A 55 -1.59 7.26 -13.85
N SER A 56 -1.40 7.94 -14.98
CA SER A 56 -2.43 8.05 -16.05
C SER A 56 -2.49 6.82 -16.96
N SER A 57 -1.61 5.82 -16.79
CA SER A 57 -1.66 4.59 -17.56
C SER A 57 -2.92 3.78 -17.24
N GLU A 58 -3.46 3.07 -18.22
CA GLU A 58 -4.66 2.24 -18.05
C GLU A 58 -4.47 1.16 -16.97
N GLU A 59 -3.28 0.58 -16.89
CA GLU A 59 -2.94 -0.45 -15.91
C GLU A 59 -3.01 0.09 -14.47
N LEU A 60 -2.37 1.24 -14.21
CA LEU A 60 -2.40 1.85 -12.87
C LEU A 60 -3.79 2.39 -12.52
N GLN A 61 -4.53 2.96 -13.47
CA GLN A 61 -5.91 3.41 -13.22
C GLN A 61 -6.83 2.24 -12.81
N LYS A 62 -6.69 1.07 -13.44
CA LYS A 62 -7.43 -0.15 -13.03
C LYS A 62 -7.03 -0.62 -11.63
N GLY A 63 -5.75 -0.54 -11.29
CA GLY A 63 -5.27 -0.83 -9.94
C GLY A 63 -5.84 0.13 -8.90
N TYR A 64 -5.82 1.42 -9.18
CA TYR A 64 -6.40 2.44 -8.30
C TYR A 64 -7.91 2.31 -8.11
N ALA A 65 -8.66 1.81 -9.08
CA ALA A 65 -10.08 1.55 -8.93
C ALA A 65 -10.37 0.65 -7.72
N LYS A 66 -9.60 -0.42 -7.55
CA LYS A 66 -9.70 -1.33 -6.39
C LYS A 66 -9.24 -0.66 -5.10
N VAL A 67 -8.12 0.07 -5.15
CA VAL A 67 -7.59 0.78 -3.98
C VAL A 67 -8.60 1.80 -3.45
N VAL A 68 -9.21 2.57 -4.32
CA VAL A 68 -10.23 3.58 -3.98
C VAL A 68 -11.44 2.95 -3.27
N GLU A 69 -11.84 1.73 -3.65
CA GLU A 69 -12.92 1.00 -2.98
C GLU A 69 -12.59 0.71 -1.50
N TRP A 70 -11.33 0.37 -1.17
CA TRP A 70 -10.93 0.13 0.22
C TRP A 70 -11.10 1.34 1.13
N TYR A 71 -11.02 2.54 0.56
CA TYR A 71 -11.24 3.80 1.29
C TYR A 71 -12.72 4.20 1.38
N GLY A 72 -13.59 3.55 0.62
CA GLY A 72 -15.01 3.90 0.52
C GLY A 72 -15.30 4.97 -0.53
N GLY A 73 -14.41 5.14 -1.50
CA GLY A 73 -14.57 6.02 -2.65
C GLY A 73 -13.40 6.99 -2.88
N LYS A 74 -13.38 7.59 -4.07
CA LYS A 74 -12.31 8.48 -4.53
C LYS A 74 -12.09 9.70 -3.63
N GLU A 75 -13.16 10.35 -3.20
CA GLU A 75 -13.06 11.54 -2.33
C GLU A 75 -12.36 11.21 -1.01
N LYS A 76 -12.71 10.07 -0.41
CA LYS A 76 -12.09 9.64 0.83
C LYS A 76 -10.63 9.25 0.62
N TYR A 77 -10.32 8.54 -0.46
CA TYR A 77 -8.95 8.21 -0.83
C TYR A 77 -8.09 9.47 -0.99
N LEU A 78 -8.53 10.44 -1.79
CA LEU A 78 -7.81 11.69 -2.00
C LEU A 78 -7.66 12.50 -0.71
N SER A 79 -8.69 12.50 0.14
CA SER A 79 -8.62 13.14 1.47
C SER A 79 -7.50 12.55 2.34
N VAL A 80 -7.31 11.23 2.32
CA VAL A 80 -6.24 10.56 3.08
C VAL A 80 -4.87 10.82 2.45
N VAL A 81 -4.74 10.62 1.15
CA VAL A 81 -3.44 10.76 0.44
C VAL A 81 -2.92 12.18 0.46
N ASN A 82 -3.81 13.18 0.36
CA ASN A 82 -3.43 14.59 0.38
C ASN A 82 -3.30 15.19 1.79
N ASN A 83 -3.62 14.40 2.83
CA ASN A 83 -3.43 14.78 4.23
C ASN A 83 -2.73 13.66 5.00
N PRO A 84 -1.47 13.37 4.70
CA PRO A 84 -0.75 12.29 5.34
C PRO A 84 -0.60 12.54 6.84
N ILE A 85 -0.60 11.47 7.62
CA ILE A 85 -0.34 11.53 9.06
C ILE A 85 1.08 12.07 9.32
N SER A 86 1.27 12.72 10.47
CA SER A 86 2.58 13.22 10.84
C SER A 86 3.59 12.07 11.00
N LYS A 87 4.88 12.42 10.83
CA LYS A 87 5.97 11.46 10.98
C LYS A 87 5.94 10.74 12.34
N ASP A 88 5.73 11.47 13.42
CA ASP A 88 5.72 10.90 14.78
C ASP A 88 4.58 9.88 14.96
N VAL A 89 3.41 10.17 14.39
CA VAL A 89 2.26 9.24 14.39
C VAL A 89 2.57 8.02 13.51
N ALA A 90 3.15 8.22 12.33
CA ALA A 90 3.56 7.13 11.45
C ALA A 90 4.59 6.23 12.13
N ASP A 91 5.61 6.79 12.77
CA ASP A 91 6.65 6.05 13.50
C ASP A 91 6.06 5.25 14.66
N SER A 92 5.07 5.80 15.37
CA SER A 92 4.35 5.11 16.45
C SER A 92 3.58 3.89 15.90
N TYR A 93 2.85 4.05 14.79
CA TYR A 93 2.16 2.93 14.14
C TYR A 93 3.13 1.88 13.63
N ASN A 94 4.22 2.28 12.98
CA ASN A 94 5.23 1.35 12.48
C ASN A 94 5.84 0.48 13.59
N LYS A 95 6.13 1.06 14.76
CA LYS A 95 6.60 0.30 15.93
C LYS A 95 5.57 -0.72 16.42
N ARG A 96 4.29 -0.33 16.47
CA ARG A 96 3.21 -1.23 16.89
C ARG A 96 2.98 -2.35 15.89
N ILE A 97 2.98 -2.03 14.59
CA ILE A 97 2.84 -3.00 13.49
C ILE A 97 3.99 -4.01 13.54
N GLU A 98 5.24 -3.54 13.68
CA GLU A 98 6.40 -4.42 13.80
C GLU A 98 6.28 -5.34 15.02
N ALA A 99 5.84 -4.83 16.18
CA ALA A 99 5.65 -5.63 17.38
C ALA A 99 4.59 -6.74 17.19
N VAL A 100 3.46 -6.44 16.53
CA VAL A 100 2.43 -7.44 16.24
C VAL A 100 2.91 -8.44 15.18
N LEU A 101 3.64 -7.96 14.17
CA LEU A 101 4.24 -8.82 13.15
C LEU A 101 5.23 -9.82 13.79
N GLN A 102 6.06 -9.38 14.75
CA GLN A 102 6.96 -10.25 15.49
C GLN A 102 6.21 -11.31 16.32
N LYS A 103 5.08 -10.95 16.95
CA LYS A 103 4.22 -11.93 17.65
C LYS A 103 3.69 -13.00 16.67
N LEU A 104 3.27 -12.58 15.48
CA LEU A 104 2.78 -13.48 14.46
C LEU A 104 3.89 -14.41 13.96
N ILE A 105 5.06 -13.86 13.63
CA ILE A 105 6.25 -14.62 13.18
C ILE A 105 6.71 -15.64 14.22
N ALA A 106 6.63 -15.32 15.50
CA ALA A 106 6.94 -16.26 16.58
C ALA A 106 6.05 -17.52 16.56
N LYS A 107 4.89 -17.43 15.92
CA LYS A 107 3.93 -18.54 15.76
C LYS A 107 4.02 -19.27 14.40
N ARG A 108 5.09 -19.04 13.63
CA ARG A 108 5.24 -19.59 12.26
C ARG A 108 5.24 -21.13 12.19
N ASN A 109 5.47 -21.82 13.29
CA ASN A 109 5.41 -23.27 13.38
C ASN A 109 4.04 -23.78 13.89
N CYS A 110 3.09 -22.89 14.17
CA CYS A 110 1.74 -23.24 14.58
C CYS A 110 0.84 -23.41 13.36
N ASP A 111 -0.30 -24.11 13.57
CA ASP A 111 -1.35 -24.17 12.55
C ASP A 111 -1.91 -22.75 12.30
N VAL A 112 -1.94 -22.33 11.05
CA VAL A 112 -2.48 -21.02 10.64
C VAL A 112 -3.94 -20.83 11.01
N ASN A 113 -4.70 -21.92 11.19
CA ASN A 113 -6.10 -21.91 11.61
C ASN A 113 -6.28 -21.94 13.14
N SER A 114 -5.19 -22.04 13.91
CA SER A 114 -5.30 -22.02 15.38
C SER A 114 -5.78 -20.69 15.89
N SER A 115 -6.53 -20.67 16.99
CA SER A 115 -7.03 -19.44 17.60
C SER A 115 -5.89 -18.48 17.96
N GLU A 116 -4.78 -19.00 18.46
CA GLU A 116 -3.61 -18.20 18.85
C GLU A 116 -2.92 -17.49 17.66
N VAL A 117 -2.98 -18.05 16.43
CA VAL A 117 -2.52 -17.38 15.22
C VAL A 117 -3.55 -16.37 14.76
N GLN A 118 -4.81 -16.76 14.71
CA GLN A 118 -5.90 -15.95 14.18
C GLN A 118 -6.15 -14.68 15.01
N GLU A 119 -6.03 -14.73 16.34
CA GLU A 119 -6.12 -13.56 17.22
C GLU A 119 -5.03 -12.51 16.90
N VAL A 120 -3.81 -12.96 16.58
CA VAL A 120 -2.73 -12.04 16.19
C VAL A 120 -2.93 -11.49 14.80
N VAL A 121 -3.49 -12.26 13.86
CA VAL A 121 -3.88 -11.78 12.53
C VAL A 121 -4.95 -10.70 12.63
N GLU A 122 -5.95 -10.89 13.48
CA GLU A 122 -6.99 -9.88 13.76
C GLU A 122 -6.37 -8.58 14.29
N GLU A 123 -5.47 -8.67 15.29
CA GLU A 123 -4.75 -7.51 15.84
C GLU A 123 -3.95 -6.79 14.73
N TYR A 124 -3.29 -7.55 13.89
CA TYR A 124 -2.54 -7.01 12.75
C TYR A 124 -3.43 -6.28 11.74
N GLY A 125 -4.55 -6.89 11.36
CA GLY A 125 -5.51 -6.30 10.43
C GLY A 125 -6.11 -4.99 10.95
N LEU A 126 -6.51 -4.95 12.22
CA LEU A 126 -7.02 -3.73 12.87
C LEU A 126 -5.98 -2.59 12.88
N LEU A 127 -4.72 -2.89 13.18
CA LEU A 127 -3.64 -1.91 13.13
C LEU A 127 -3.40 -1.39 11.71
N MET A 128 -3.36 -2.28 10.72
CA MET A 128 -3.18 -1.91 9.32
C MET A 128 -4.33 -1.06 8.82
N LYS A 129 -5.56 -1.39 9.20
CA LYS A 129 -6.74 -0.60 8.89
C LYS A 129 -6.67 0.82 9.45
N GLN A 130 -6.29 0.96 10.72
CA GLN A 130 -6.16 2.25 11.39
C GLN A 130 -5.03 3.08 10.75
N PHE A 131 -3.87 2.49 10.55
CA PHE A 131 -2.71 3.16 9.95
C PHE A 131 -3.00 3.64 8.53
N SER A 132 -3.60 2.78 7.71
CA SER A 132 -3.92 3.07 6.32
C SER A 132 -5.21 3.88 6.15
N GLN A 133 -5.98 4.07 7.24
CA GLN A 133 -7.25 4.80 7.24
C GLN A 133 -8.28 4.23 6.24
N ILE A 134 -8.23 2.93 5.98
CA ILE A 134 -9.15 2.24 5.08
C ILE A 134 -10.48 1.91 5.76
N LYS A 135 -11.55 1.78 4.97
CA LYS A 135 -12.88 1.36 5.42
C LYS A 135 -13.06 -0.15 5.27
N GLU A 136 -12.66 -0.68 4.12
CA GLU A 136 -12.81 -2.09 3.77
C GLU A 136 -11.51 -2.83 4.07
N GLU A 137 -11.56 -3.73 5.07
CA GLU A 137 -10.37 -4.41 5.61
C GLU A 137 -10.02 -5.68 4.86
N GLN A 138 -11.03 -6.47 4.48
CA GLN A 138 -10.82 -7.80 3.87
C GLN A 138 -10.02 -7.72 2.59
N GLY A 139 -10.44 -6.90 1.63
CA GLY A 139 -9.75 -6.75 0.33
C GLY A 139 -8.34 -6.21 0.50
N PHE A 140 -8.15 -5.24 1.40
CA PHE A 140 -6.83 -4.71 1.72
C PHE A 140 -5.91 -5.79 2.30
N MET A 141 -6.37 -6.56 3.29
CA MET A 141 -5.56 -7.61 3.91
C MET A 141 -5.30 -8.79 2.96
N MET A 142 -6.25 -9.12 2.09
CA MET A 142 -6.01 -10.10 1.02
C MET A 142 -4.95 -9.61 0.02
N ALA A 143 -4.89 -8.31 -0.27
CA ALA A 143 -3.80 -7.74 -1.07
C ALA A 143 -2.45 -7.79 -0.33
N GLN A 144 -2.43 -7.63 1.00
CA GLN A 144 -1.23 -7.84 1.81
C GLN A 144 -0.73 -9.29 1.74
N ALA A 145 -1.64 -10.27 1.76
CA ALA A 145 -1.26 -11.67 1.56
C ALA A 145 -0.60 -11.89 0.18
N GLN A 146 -1.16 -11.32 -0.88
CA GLN A 146 -0.56 -11.37 -2.21
C GLN A 146 0.78 -10.64 -2.29
N TYR A 147 0.95 -9.53 -1.57
CA TYR A 147 2.22 -8.83 -1.46
C TYR A 147 3.33 -9.73 -0.91
N TYR A 148 3.07 -10.50 0.14
CA TYR A 148 4.03 -11.48 0.67
C TYR A 148 4.35 -12.64 -0.28
N ARG A 149 3.50 -12.92 -1.28
CA ARG A 149 3.74 -13.92 -2.32
C ARG A 149 4.56 -13.40 -3.50
N ASN A 150 4.77 -12.09 -3.61
CA ASN A 150 5.65 -11.51 -4.61
C ASN A 150 7.08 -11.99 -4.37
N GLU A 151 7.77 -12.52 -5.38
CA GLU A 151 9.09 -13.16 -5.25
C GLU A 151 10.12 -12.25 -4.56
N ARG A 152 10.17 -10.97 -4.94
CA ARG A 152 11.09 -10.01 -4.34
C ARG A 152 10.78 -9.77 -2.86
N ILE A 153 9.53 -9.56 -2.53
CA ILE A 153 9.08 -9.33 -1.15
C ILE A 153 9.26 -10.57 -0.30
N LYS A 154 8.97 -11.74 -0.85
CA LYS A 154 9.21 -13.04 -0.20
C LYS A 154 10.68 -13.20 0.14
N SER A 155 11.58 -12.98 -0.82
CA SER A 155 13.03 -13.07 -0.59
C SER A 155 13.49 -12.11 0.51
N MET A 156 13.06 -10.84 0.47
CA MET A 156 13.41 -9.84 1.50
C MET A 156 12.86 -10.20 2.87
N THR A 157 11.65 -10.73 2.95
CA THR A 157 10.98 -11.11 4.20
C THR A 157 11.67 -12.33 4.80
N ASP A 158 11.95 -13.34 4.00
CA ASP A 158 12.60 -14.57 4.44
C ASP A 158 14.07 -14.31 4.84
N GLU A 159 14.77 -13.41 4.15
CA GLU A 159 16.12 -12.97 4.54
C GLU A 159 16.11 -12.28 5.92
N LYS A 160 15.13 -11.42 6.17
CA LYS A 160 15.02 -10.65 7.41
C LYS A 160 14.56 -11.50 8.60
N TYR A 161 13.59 -12.39 8.40
CA TYR A 161 12.87 -13.07 9.48
C TYR A 161 13.02 -14.61 9.49
N GLY A 162 13.67 -15.16 8.49
CA GLY A 162 13.89 -16.60 8.32
C GLY A 162 13.04 -17.21 7.22
N GLU A 163 13.57 -18.25 6.60
CA GLU A 163 12.96 -18.96 5.47
C GLU A 163 11.53 -19.43 5.78
N GLY A 164 10.61 -19.27 4.83
CA GLY A 164 9.21 -19.65 4.96
C GLY A 164 8.32 -18.64 5.68
N THR A 165 8.89 -17.55 6.20
CA THR A 165 8.12 -16.52 6.94
C THR A 165 7.10 -15.84 6.03
N ALA A 166 7.46 -15.47 4.82
CA ALA A 166 6.55 -14.79 3.89
C ALA A 166 5.34 -15.68 3.54
N ASP A 167 5.57 -16.96 3.26
CA ASP A 167 4.51 -17.93 2.98
C ASP A 167 3.58 -18.13 4.18
N PHE A 168 4.14 -18.22 5.38
CA PHE A 168 3.36 -18.31 6.62
C PHE A 168 2.46 -17.08 6.82
N LEU A 169 3.01 -15.87 6.66
CA LEU A 169 2.25 -14.62 6.80
C LEU A 169 1.09 -14.55 5.79
N ALA A 170 1.36 -14.89 4.52
CA ALA A 170 0.33 -14.96 3.50
C ALA A 170 -0.78 -15.96 3.85
N GLN A 171 -0.42 -17.18 4.25
CA GLN A 171 -1.37 -18.22 4.62
C GLN A 171 -2.20 -17.85 5.87
N ALA A 172 -1.59 -17.28 6.90
CA ALA A 172 -2.27 -16.86 8.11
C ALA A 172 -3.30 -15.76 7.83
N ILE A 173 -2.95 -14.76 7.02
CA ILE A 173 -3.86 -13.70 6.59
C ILE A 173 -5.01 -14.29 5.77
N GLU A 174 -4.71 -15.12 4.77
CA GLU A 174 -5.73 -15.77 3.94
C GLU A 174 -6.68 -16.65 4.75
N ALA A 175 -6.19 -17.35 5.77
CA ALA A 175 -7.02 -18.20 6.64
C ALA A 175 -8.02 -17.38 7.46
N PHE A 176 -7.68 -16.14 7.83
CA PHE A 176 -8.57 -15.26 8.59
C PHE A 176 -9.61 -14.57 7.70
N TYR A 177 -9.19 -14.11 6.50
CA TYR A 177 -10.02 -13.23 5.65
C TYR A 177 -10.74 -13.95 4.51
N LYS A 178 -10.54 -15.24 4.29
CA LYS A 178 -11.34 -16.07 3.35
C LYS A 178 -12.65 -16.47 3.98
#